data_fd626a959e1a04086726996ad1de3cda
#
_entry.id   fd626a959e1a04086726996ad1de3cda
#
_cell.length_a   1.000
_cell.length_b   1.000
_cell.length_c   1.000
_cell.angle_alpha   90.00
_cell.angle_beta   90.00
_cell.angle_gamma   90.00
#
_symmetry.space_group_name_H-M   'P 1'
#
loop_
_entity.id
_entity.type
_entity.pdbx_description
1 polymer ?
#
loop_
_entity_poly.entity_id
_entity_poly.type
_entity_poly.pdbx_seq_one_letter_code
_entity_poly.pdbx_strand_id
1 'polypeptide(L)'
;TAGSGVHGFTLDPSIGEFCLSHPDMKTSEDGKIFSMNEGNYHLSHKGIQTYLDKCKLEEKTGRYIGSLVADFHRNLIKGGVYLYPSTTKAPNGKLRLLYECNPLAFIAEQAGGKASDGYTRTMEIEPTELHQRCAYYVGSANMVDEIEGLLK
;
A
#
# COMPACT_ATOMS: atom_id res chain seq x y z
N THR A 1 -6.29 17.02 0.99
CA THR A 1 -7.67 17.45 0.73
C THR A 1 -8.08 16.96 -0.65
N ALA A 2 -9.28 16.42 -0.78
CA ALA A 2 -9.76 15.98 -2.09
C ALA A 2 -9.64 17.09 -3.13
N GLY A 3 -9.07 16.79 -4.31
CA GLY A 3 -8.85 17.74 -5.39
C GLY A 3 -7.67 18.69 -5.23
N SER A 4 -6.97 18.66 -4.09
CA SER A 4 -5.79 19.50 -3.83
C SER A 4 -4.46 18.75 -3.91
N GLY A 5 -4.51 17.44 -4.20
CA GLY A 5 -3.32 16.58 -4.21
C GLY A 5 -2.80 16.23 -2.82
N VAL A 6 -1.56 15.77 -2.76
CA VAL A 6 -0.90 15.33 -1.53
C VAL A 6 0.31 16.22 -1.25
N HIS A 7 0.41 16.72 -0.03
CA HIS A 7 1.52 17.55 0.42
C HIS A 7 2.12 16.96 1.71
N GLY A 8 3.44 16.91 1.78
CA GLY A 8 4.16 16.42 2.96
C GLY A 8 4.69 17.59 3.80
N PHE A 9 4.48 17.51 5.10
CA PHE A 9 4.96 18.49 6.06
C PHE A 9 5.90 17.83 7.07
N THR A 10 6.95 18.54 7.43
CA THR A 10 7.91 18.10 8.43
C THR A 10 7.86 19.04 9.63
N LEU A 11 7.74 18.48 10.82
CA LEU A 11 7.82 19.27 12.04
C LEU A 11 9.24 19.83 12.21
N ASP A 12 9.37 21.15 12.32
CA ASP A 12 10.60 21.78 12.78
C ASP A 12 10.51 22.01 14.30
N PRO A 13 11.24 21.22 15.11
CA PRO A 13 11.14 21.33 16.57
C PRO A 13 11.72 22.63 17.12
N SER A 14 12.53 23.36 16.35
CA SER A 14 13.14 24.61 16.80
C SER A 14 12.14 25.76 16.87
N ILE A 15 11.10 25.72 16.04
CA ILE A 15 10.04 26.70 16.00
C ILE A 15 8.66 26.13 16.36
N GLY A 16 8.57 24.79 16.53
CA GLY A 16 7.31 24.10 16.88
C GLY A 16 6.26 24.07 15.76
N GLU A 17 6.65 24.28 14.51
CA GLU A 17 5.74 24.39 13.35
C GLU A 17 5.96 23.29 12.32
N PHE A 18 4.89 22.92 11.59
CA PHE A 18 4.97 22.03 10.45
C PHE A 18 5.29 22.82 9.17
N CYS A 19 6.47 22.60 8.63
CA CYS A 19 6.94 23.22 7.39
C CYS A 19 6.64 22.35 6.19
N LEU A 20 6.12 22.94 5.09
CA LEU A 20 5.89 22.24 3.83
C LEU A 20 7.23 21.75 3.25
N SER A 21 7.48 20.46 3.31
CA SER A 21 8.74 19.83 2.85
C SER A 21 8.61 19.15 1.49
N HIS A 22 7.43 18.67 1.15
CA HIS A 22 7.14 17.95 -0.08
C HIS A 22 5.84 18.45 -0.71
N PRO A 23 5.89 19.52 -1.53
CA PRO A 23 4.72 20.03 -2.23
C PRO A 23 4.33 19.07 -3.37
N ASP A 24 3.03 18.92 -3.62
CA ASP A 24 2.45 18.20 -4.76
C ASP A 24 3.06 16.80 -4.99
N MET A 25 3.05 15.99 -3.93
CA MET A 25 3.62 14.64 -3.97
C MET A 25 2.86 13.77 -4.99
N LYS A 26 3.63 13.12 -5.87
CA LYS A 26 3.13 12.09 -6.80
C LYS A 26 3.93 10.83 -6.61
N THR A 27 3.24 9.69 -6.60
CA THR A 27 3.90 8.38 -6.66
C THR A 27 4.12 7.99 -8.12
N SER A 28 5.21 7.28 -8.40
CA SER A 28 5.46 6.71 -9.72
C SER A 28 4.43 5.63 -10.04
N GLU A 29 4.00 5.54 -11.30
CA GLU A 29 3.10 4.47 -11.77
C GLU A 29 3.73 3.08 -11.60
N ASP A 30 5.06 3.00 -11.76
CA ASP A 30 5.87 1.82 -11.48
C ASP A 30 6.89 2.09 -10.38
N GLY A 31 7.29 1.04 -9.67
CA GLY A 31 8.29 1.12 -8.62
C GLY A 31 9.23 -0.10 -8.61
N LYS A 32 10.34 0.06 -7.89
CA LYS A 32 11.33 -1.00 -7.72
C LYS A 32 11.33 -1.59 -6.30
N ILE A 33 10.35 -1.23 -5.47
CA ILE A 33 10.27 -1.66 -4.07
C ILE A 33 9.00 -2.47 -3.86
N PHE A 34 9.13 -3.61 -3.20
CA PHE A 34 7.99 -4.33 -2.65
C PHE A 34 8.15 -4.51 -1.14
N SER A 35 7.05 -4.42 -0.41
CA SER A 35 7.02 -4.43 1.06
C SER A 35 6.02 -5.47 1.54
N MET A 36 6.53 -6.64 1.96
CA MET A 36 5.72 -7.72 2.50
C MET A 36 6.50 -8.51 3.54
N ASN A 37 5.82 -9.02 4.56
CA ASN A 37 6.38 -10.05 5.42
C ASN A 37 6.45 -11.37 4.65
N GLU A 38 7.58 -11.68 4.05
CA GLU A 38 7.79 -12.90 3.27
C GLU A 38 7.72 -14.18 4.10
N GLY A 39 7.74 -14.11 5.44
CA GLY A 39 7.42 -15.24 6.30
C GLY A 39 6.00 -15.79 6.08
N ASN A 40 5.11 -15.00 5.46
CA ASN A 40 3.77 -15.41 5.05
C ASN A 40 3.69 -15.95 3.61
N TYR A 41 4.80 -16.11 2.90
CA TYR A 41 4.83 -16.52 1.49
C TYR A 41 3.97 -17.76 1.24
N HIS A 42 4.24 -18.86 1.95
CA HIS A 42 3.50 -20.13 1.77
C HIS A 42 2.07 -20.12 2.31
N LEU A 43 1.69 -19.12 3.08
CA LEU A 43 0.33 -18.94 3.61
C LEU A 43 -0.55 -18.10 2.70
N SER A 44 0.05 -17.42 1.73
CA SER A 44 -0.61 -16.49 0.81
C SER A 44 -1.11 -17.18 -0.45
N HIS A 45 -2.06 -16.55 -1.14
CA HIS A 45 -2.58 -17.01 -2.42
C HIS A 45 -1.45 -17.24 -3.44
N LYS A 46 -1.63 -18.20 -4.34
CA LYS A 46 -0.60 -18.54 -5.36
C LYS A 46 -0.21 -17.35 -6.23
N GLY A 47 -1.17 -16.49 -6.57
CA GLY A 47 -0.91 -15.25 -7.32
C GLY A 47 0.08 -14.33 -6.61
N ILE A 48 -0.01 -14.21 -5.26
CA ILE A 48 0.95 -13.41 -4.48
C ILE A 48 2.34 -14.05 -4.48
N GLN A 49 2.42 -15.37 -4.38
CA GLN A 49 3.69 -16.09 -4.49
C GLN A 49 4.34 -15.83 -5.85
N THR A 50 3.55 -15.95 -6.93
CA THR A 50 4.00 -15.68 -8.30
C THR A 50 4.49 -14.23 -8.46
N TYR A 51 3.76 -13.25 -7.91
CA TYR A 51 4.17 -11.85 -7.91
C TYR A 51 5.51 -11.63 -7.21
N LEU A 52 5.69 -12.21 -6.02
CA LEU A 52 6.94 -12.08 -5.26
C LEU A 52 8.13 -12.73 -5.99
N ASP A 53 7.91 -13.90 -6.58
CA ASP A 53 8.95 -14.58 -7.37
C ASP A 53 9.34 -13.74 -8.60
N LYS A 54 8.35 -13.15 -9.28
CA LYS A 54 8.60 -12.19 -10.37
C LYS A 54 9.39 -10.96 -9.89
N CYS A 55 9.01 -10.36 -8.76
CA CYS A 55 9.75 -9.25 -8.18
C CYS A 55 11.24 -9.58 -7.95
N LYS A 56 11.53 -10.79 -7.49
CA LYS A 56 12.91 -11.28 -7.27
C LYS A 56 13.65 -11.50 -8.59
N LEU A 57 12.98 -12.07 -9.60
CA LEU A 57 13.57 -12.26 -10.94
C LEU A 57 13.87 -10.91 -11.62
N GLU A 58 13.05 -9.90 -11.39
CA GLU A 58 13.23 -8.53 -11.91
C GLU A 58 14.16 -7.68 -11.02
N GLU A 59 14.81 -8.28 -10.04
CA GLU A 59 15.74 -7.62 -9.11
C GLU A 59 15.11 -6.43 -8.35
N LYS A 60 13.78 -6.46 -8.12
CA LYS A 60 13.11 -5.47 -7.28
C LYS A 60 13.57 -5.61 -5.82
N THR A 61 13.64 -4.50 -5.13
CA THR A 61 14.16 -4.47 -3.76
C THR A 61 13.06 -4.76 -2.74
N GLY A 62 13.22 -5.84 -1.97
CA GLY A 62 12.39 -6.11 -0.81
C GLY A 62 12.71 -5.15 0.34
N ARG A 63 11.73 -4.40 0.83
CA ARG A 63 11.82 -3.52 1.99
C ARG A 63 10.60 -3.68 2.86
N TYR A 64 10.75 -4.23 4.05
CA TYR A 64 9.67 -4.41 5.00
C TYR A 64 10.14 -4.06 6.42
N ILE A 65 9.58 -3.00 6.98
CA ILE A 65 9.87 -2.53 8.35
C ILE A 65 8.92 -3.20 9.34
N GLY A 66 7.71 -3.54 8.89
CA GLY A 66 6.64 -4.06 9.75
C GLY A 66 5.80 -2.95 10.38
N SER A 67 6.01 -1.71 9.99
CA SER A 67 5.16 -0.56 10.28
C SER A 67 4.50 -0.10 9.00
N LEU A 68 3.17 -0.27 8.91
CA LEU A 68 2.39 0.09 7.71
C LEU A 68 2.68 1.52 7.24
N VAL A 69 2.65 2.48 8.15
CA VAL A 69 2.86 3.91 7.81
C VAL A 69 4.28 4.15 7.26
N ALA A 70 5.31 3.54 7.87
CA ALA A 70 6.69 3.73 7.44
C ALA A 70 6.95 3.10 6.06
N ASP A 71 6.43 1.89 5.82
CA ASP A 71 6.54 1.21 4.53
C ASP A 71 5.76 1.94 3.44
N PHE A 72 4.52 2.37 3.75
CA PHE A 72 3.69 3.16 2.86
C PHE A 72 4.35 4.51 2.48
N HIS A 73 4.81 5.28 3.47
CA HIS A 73 5.43 6.59 3.25
C HIS A 73 6.68 6.48 2.34
N ARG A 74 7.52 5.49 2.58
CA ARG A 74 8.68 5.25 1.72
C ARG A 74 8.24 4.92 0.29
N ASN A 75 7.26 4.03 0.11
CA ASN A 75 6.79 3.63 -1.21
C ASN A 75 6.08 4.78 -1.94
N LEU A 76 5.35 5.64 -1.23
CA LEU A 76 4.74 6.84 -1.79
C LEU A 76 5.78 7.77 -2.43
N ILE A 77 6.94 7.94 -1.77
CA ILE A 77 8.02 8.84 -2.25
C ILE A 77 8.88 8.18 -3.32
N LYS A 78 9.19 6.88 -3.19
CA LYS A 78 10.18 6.20 -4.03
C LYS A 78 9.57 5.37 -5.17
N GLY A 79 8.27 5.19 -5.18
CA GLY A 79 7.59 4.19 -5.98
C GLY A 79 7.76 2.78 -5.40
N GLY A 80 6.69 2.00 -5.43
CA GLY A 80 6.66 0.64 -4.92
C GLY A 80 5.29 0.26 -4.41
N VAL A 81 5.16 -0.98 -3.93
CA VAL A 81 3.90 -1.53 -3.43
C VAL A 81 4.07 -2.12 -2.04
N TYR A 82 3.11 -1.86 -1.18
CA TYR A 82 2.94 -2.53 0.10
C TYR A 82 1.88 -3.62 -0.05
N LEU A 83 2.21 -4.83 0.40
CA LEU A 83 1.35 -6.00 0.32
C LEU A 83 1.04 -6.54 1.73
N TYR A 84 -0.22 -6.62 2.04
CA TYR A 84 -0.71 -7.31 3.24
C TYR A 84 -1.86 -8.25 2.85
N PRO A 85 -1.53 -9.42 2.25
CA PRO A 85 -2.53 -10.33 1.73
C PRO A 85 -3.33 -11.02 2.83
N SER A 86 -4.52 -11.51 2.48
CA SER A 86 -5.15 -12.58 3.24
C SER A 86 -4.27 -13.82 3.21
N THR A 87 -4.38 -14.62 4.26
CA THR A 87 -3.61 -15.85 4.41
C THR A 87 -4.52 -16.97 4.92
N THR A 88 -4.06 -18.21 4.84
CA THR A 88 -4.80 -19.35 5.42
C THR A 88 -5.09 -19.19 6.92
N LYS A 89 -4.26 -18.40 7.63
CA LYS A 89 -4.46 -18.09 9.06
C LYS A 89 -5.31 -16.84 9.32
N ALA A 90 -5.50 -16.00 8.30
CA ALA A 90 -6.26 -14.77 8.36
C ALA A 90 -6.98 -14.56 7.01
N PRO A 91 -8.05 -15.30 6.72
CA PRO A 91 -8.70 -15.29 5.40
C PRO A 91 -9.33 -13.94 5.05
N ASN A 92 -9.72 -13.16 6.04
CA ASN A 92 -10.27 -11.80 5.87
C ASN A 92 -9.19 -10.70 5.93
N GLY A 93 -7.89 -11.07 5.85
CA GLY A 93 -6.82 -10.10 6.08
C GLY A 93 -6.64 -9.75 7.56
N LYS A 94 -5.80 -8.75 7.85
CA LYS A 94 -5.53 -8.29 9.22
C LYS A 94 -5.68 -6.80 9.42
N LEU A 95 -5.47 -6.00 8.37
CA LEU A 95 -5.60 -4.54 8.45
C LEU A 95 -7.07 -4.14 8.49
N ARG A 96 -7.37 -3.04 9.17
CA ARG A 96 -8.74 -2.56 9.36
C ARG A 96 -9.10 -1.62 8.22
N LEU A 97 -10.25 -1.90 7.61
CA LEU A 97 -10.71 -1.16 6.44
C LEU A 97 -10.84 0.34 6.72
N LEU A 98 -11.60 0.72 7.76
CA LEU A 98 -12.03 2.10 7.96
C LEU A 98 -10.93 3.05 8.43
N TYR A 99 -10.00 2.60 9.27
CA TYR A 99 -9.06 3.50 9.93
C TYR A 99 -7.57 3.18 9.69
N GLU A 100 -7.28 2.17 8.85
CA GLU A 100 -5.94 1.89 8.34
C GLU A 100 -5.94 1.93 6.81
N CYS A 101 -6.76 1.10 6.14
CA CYS A 101 -6.72 0.96 4.68
C CYS A 101 -7.29 2.18 3.96
N ASN A 102 -8.50 2.65 4.33
CA ASN A 102 -9.16 3.77 3.65
C ASN A 102 -8.37 5.08 3.74
N PRO A 103 -7.83 5.52 4.89
CA PRO A 103 -7.05 6.75 4.95
C PRO A 103 -5.81 6.72 4.05
N LEU A 104 -5.08 5.59 4.01
CA LEU A 104 -3.90 5.45 3.18
C LEU A 104 -4.25 5.24 1.71
N ALA A 105 -5.37 4.56 1.40
CA ALA A 105 -5.90 4.45 0.05
C ALA A 105 -6.23 5.83 -0.52
N PHE A 106 -6.93 6.67 0.25
CA PHE A 106 -7.23 8.04 -0.14
C PHE A 106 -5.96 8.84 -0.47
N ILE A 107 -4.94 8.76 0.38
CA ILE A 107 -3.66 9.46 0.13
C ILE A 107 -2.97 8.90 -1.12
N ALA A 108 -2.89 7.58 -1.27
CA ALA A 108 -2.25 6.96 -2.42
C ALA A 108 -2.89 7.39 -3.74
N GLU A 109 -4.22 7.35 -3.81
CA GLU A 109 -4.96 7.71 -5.01
C GLU A 109 -4.86 9.21 -5.35
N GLN A 110 -4.86 10.10 -4.35
CA GLN A 110 -4.62 11.53 -4.58
C GLN A 110 -3.18 11.82 -5.08
N ALA A 111 -2.24 10.92 -4.80
CA ALA A 111 -0.88 10.97 -5.32
C ALA A 111 -0.71 10.24 -6.68
N GLY A 112 -1.77 9.70 -7.28
CA GLY A 112 -1.72 8.97 -8.55
C GLY A 112 -1.39 7.48 -8.42
N GLY A 113 -1.39 6.94 -7.21
CA GLY A 113 -1.28 5.50 -6.93
C GLY A 113 -2.63 4.79 -6.92
N LYS A 114 -2.64 3.54 -6.48
CA LYS A 114 -3.82 2.69 -6.37
C LYS A 114 -3.84 1.93 -5.05
N ALA A 115 -5.05 1.61 -4.57
CA ALA A 115 -5.26 0.74 -3.42
C ALA A 115 -6.41 -0.23 -3.65
N SER A 116 -6.20 -1.52 -3.30
CA SER A 116 -7.14 -2.61 -3.57
C SER A 116 -7.03 -3.69 -2.50
N ASP A 117 -8.09 -4.51 -2.35
CA ASP A 117 -8.05 -5.76 -1.60
C ASP A 117 -7.60 -6.96 -2.48
N GLY A 118 -7.32 -6.69 -3.76
CA GLY A 118 -6.97 -7.66 -4.79
C GLY A 118 -8.09 -7.90 -5.81
N TYR A 119 -9.31 -7.50 -5.48
CA TYR A 119 -10.50 -7.67 -6.33
C TYR A 119 -11.30 -6.37 -6.47
N THR A 120 -11.34 -5.58 -5.41
CA THR A 120 -12.13 -4.35 -5.30
C THR A 120 -11.24 -3.20 -4.89
N ARG A 121 -11.43 -2.04 -5.51
CA ARG A 121 -10.79 -0.80 -5.06
C ARG A 121 -11.13 -0.53 -3.60
N THR A 122 -10.13 -0.29 -2.76
CA THR A 122 -10.30 -0.18 -1.30
C THR A 122 -11.39 0.82 -0.90
N MET A 123 -11.47 1.98 -1.58
CA MET A 123 -12.45 3.03 -1.30
C MET A 123 -13.90 2.67 -1.72
N GLU A 124 -14.10 1.56 -2.42
CA GLU A 124 -15.42 1.06 -2.86
C GLU A 124 -15.91 -0.13 -2.01
N ILE A 125 -15.09 -0.62 -1.09
CA ILE A 125 -15.48 -1.70 -0.18
C ILE A 125 -16.48 -1.14 0.82
N GLU A 126 -17.71 -1.65 0.80
CA GLU A 126 -18.77 -1.25 1.73
C GLU A 126 -18.46 -1.74 3.15
N PRO A 127 -18.33 -0.85 4.14
CA PRO A 127 -18.04 -1.25 5.50
C PRO A 127 -19.29 -1.86 6.17
N THR A 128 -19.13 -3.05 6.74
CA THR A 128 -20.18 -3.77 7.47
C THR A 128 -20.04 -3.67 8.99
N GLU A 129 -18.84 -3.39 9.48
CA GLU A 129 -18.55 -3.23 10.90
C GLU A 129 -17.35 -2.29 11.12
N LEU A 130 -17.26 -1.69 12.31
CA LEU A 130 -16.18 -0.74 12.66
C LEU A 130 -14.77 -1.34 12.53
N HIS A 131 -14.59 -2.60 12.91
CA HIS A 131 -13.31 -3.29 12.92
C HIS A 131 -13.14 -4.27 11.75
N GLN A 132 -13.94 -4.11 10.69
CA GLN A 132 -13.83 -4.91 9.47
C GLN A 132 -12.39 -4.95 8.97
N ARG A 133 -11.95 -6.14 8.61
CA ARG A 133 -10.60 -6.39 8.09
C ARG A 133 -10.66 -6.68 6.60
N CYS A 134 -9.56 -6.38 5.91
CA CYS A 134 -9.39 -6.74 4.49
C CYS A 134 -7.93 -7.06 4.19
N ALA A 135 -7.71 -7.74 3.06
CA ALA A 135 -6.40 -7.75 2.40
C ALA A 135 -6.10 -6.33 1.89
N TYR A 136 -4.82 -6.01 1.69
CA TYR A 136 -4.45 -4.66 1.31
C TYR A 136 -3.22 -4.62 0.42
N TYR A 137 -3.37 -4.00 -0.74
CA TYR A 137 -2.32 -3.75 -1.71
C TYR A 137 -2.37 -2.28 -2.08
N VAL A 138 -1.29 -1.52 -1.82
CA VAL A 138 -1.29 -0.07 -2.01
C VAL A 138 0.07 0.43 -2.48
N GLY A 139 0.07 1.35 -3.44
CA GLY A 139 1.29 1.97 -3.96
C GLY A 139 1.19 2.33 -5.43
N SER A 140 2.26 2.10 -6.18
CA SER A 140 2.37 2.32 -7.62
C SER A 140 1.26 1.58 -8.38
N ALA A 141 0.52 2.30 -9.23
CA ALA A 141 -0.72 1.79 -9.83
C ALA A 141 -0.50 0.51 -10.65
N ASN A 142 0.50 0.49 -11.53
CA ASN A 142 0.79 -0.67 -12.36
C ASN A 142 1.15 -1.92 -11.54
N MET A 143 1.83 -1.74 -10.40
CA MET A 143 2.17 -2.85 -9.51
C MET A 143 0.93 -3.43 -8.80
N VAL A 144 -0.03 -2.58 -8.43
CA VAL A 144 -1.31 -3.04 -7.85
C VAL A 144 -2.16 -3.72 -8.91
N ASP A 145 -2.24 -3.18 -10.13
CA ASP A 145 -2.96 -3.79 -11.26
C ASP A 145 -2.42 -5.19 -11.59
N GLU A 146 -1.11 -5.36 -11.57
CA GLU A 146 -0.48 -6.66 -11.77
C GLU A 146 -0.87 -7.67 -10.69
N ILE A 147 -0.88 -7.25 -9.41
CA ILE A 147 -1.33 -8.11 -8.31
C ILE A 147 -2.78 -8.54 -8.50
N GLU A 148 -3.68 -7.61 -8.84
CA GLU A 148 -5.08 -7.92 -9.14
C GLU A 148 -5.22 -8.93 -10.28
N GLY A 149 -4.41 -8.77 -11.33
CA GLY A 149 -4.40 -9.68 -12.48
C GLY A 149 -3.97 -11.11 -12.11
N LEU A 150 -3.07 -11.27 -11.14
CA LEU A 150 -2.60 -12.57 -10.66
C LEU A 150 -3.50 -13.23 -9.61
N LEU A 151 -4.44 -12.48 -9.04
CA LEU A 151 -5.40 -12.97 -8.05
C LEU A 151 -6.72 -13.45 -8.68
N LYS A 152 -6.99 -13.07 -9.91
CA LYS A 152 -8.14 -13.50 -10.72
C LYS A 152 -7.85 -14.82 -11.42
#